data_e0796ee44cbefb2c3b2c12e4736643c6
#
_entry.id   e0796ee44cbefb2c3b2c12e4736643c6
#
_cell.length_a   1.000
_cell.length_b   1.000
_cell.length_c   1.000
_cell.angle_alpha   90.00
_cell.angle_beta   90.00
_cell.angle_gamma   90.00
#
_symmetry.space_group_name_H-M   'P 1'
#
loop_
_entity.id
_entity.type
_entity.pdbx_description
1 polymer ?
#
loop_
_entity_poly.entity_id
_entity_poly.type
_entity_poly.pdbx_seq_one_letter_code
_entity_poly.pdbx_strand_id
1 'polypeptide(L)'
;MIKLLKTAMASVVATALLCTAGLAQTTDESLQKIIQRGKLIVGISLSTPPYGMTDANMKPAGFDVAMAKLISRDLGVELEIVDQVSQARIPNLTSGKVDILISSFGVTAERAKTVMYTNSIYVDEQMVLAPAQSDMGSLKDLVGKRVGVTRSTTNDTLITERAVEGTIIQRFEDDAATNQALFTGKVDAIVSGVAAAIAISKHTDKFDRKFAVRQSPMAIGVRHGEFNLRQWLNTDLLMLWNSGELQAAQKEWLGVVNEELPRF
;
A
#
# COMPACT_ATOMS: atom_id res chain seq x y z
N MET A 1 -36.04 -50.15 39.41
CA MET A 1 -35.16 -48.98 39.68
C MET A 1 -33.81 -49.02 38.95
N ILE A 2 -33.11 -50.15 38.85
CA ILE A 2 -31.75 -50.26 38.26
C ILE A 2 -31.72 -49.99 36.74
N LYS A 3 -32.76 -50.31 35.98
CA LYS A 3 -32.82 -50.04 34.50
C LYS A 3 -33.00 -48.56 34.16
N LEU A 4 -33.71 -47.78 34.98
CA LEU A 4 -33.91 -46.34 34.77
C LEU A 4 -32.62 -45.52 35.04
N LEU A 5 -31.78 -46.00 35.97
CA LEU A 5 -30.50 -45.33 36.32
C LEU A 5 -29.46 -45.50 35.18
N LYS A 6 -29.47 -46.65 34.47
CA LYS A 6 -28.53 -46.89 33.35
C LYS A 6 -28.84 -46.05 32.13
N THR A 7 -30.15 -45.78 31.85
CA THR A 7 -30.58 -44.95 30.73
C THR A 7 -30.26 -43.45 30.97
N ALA A 8 -30.40 -42.96 32.20
CA ALA A 8 -30.09 -41.56 32.54
C ALA A 8 -28.59 -41.29 32.44
N MET A 9 -27.73 -42.25 32.81
CA MET A 9 -26.30 -42.10 32.75
C MET A 9 -25.75 -42.13 31.32
N ALA A 10 -26.36 -42.91 30.42
CA ALA A 10 -25.99 -42.91 28.99
C ALA A 10 -26.36 -41.62 28.25
N SER A 11 -27.49 -40.97 28.61
CA SER A 11 -27.90 -39.70 28.03
C SER A 11 -27.02 -38.51 28.42
N VAL A 12 -26.49 -38.47 29.66
CA VAL A 12 -25.61 -37.41 30.13
C VAL A 12 -24.22 -37.50 29.48
N VAL A 13 -23.71 -38.69 29.22
CA VAL A 13 -22.40 -38.89 28.55
C VAL A 13 -22.53 -38.52 27.04
N ALA A 14 -23.64 -38.82 26.39
CA ALA A 14 -23.87 -38.46 24.99
C ALA A 14 -24.00 -36.93 24.79
N THR A 15 -24.58 -36.20 25.74
CA THR A 15 -24.73 -34.74 25.68
C THR A 15 -23.39 -34.04 25.96
N ALA A 16 -22.51 -34.57 26.79
CA ALA A 16 -21.19 -34.03 27.06
C ALA A 16 -20.22 -34.17 25.86
N LEU A 17 -20.35 -35.21 25.06
CA LEU A 17 -19.54 -35.42 23.84
C LEU A 17 -19.94 -34.52 22.65
N LEU A 18 -21.17 -34.02 22.62
CA LEU A 18 -21.64 -33.09 21.59
C LEU A 18 -21.22 -31.62 21.84
N CYS A 19 -20.87 -31.26 23.08
CA CYS A 19 -20.40 -29.90 23.43
C CYS A 19 -18.92 -29.63 23.12
N THR A 20 -18.13 -30.65 22.78
CA THR A 20 -16.70 -30.47 22.46
C THR A 20 -16.41 -30.29 20.97
N ALA A 21 -17.43 -30.36 20.10
CA ALA A 21 -17.28 -30.25 18.65
C ALA A 21 -17.37 -28.79 18.13
N GLY A 22 -17.31 -27.78 18.98
CA GLY A 22 -17.76 -26.42 18.62
C GLY A 22 -16.73 -25.30 18.70
N LEU A 23 -15.43 -25.56 18.88
CA LEU A 23 -14.41 -24.49 18.84
C LEU A 23 -13.19 -24.94 18.02
N ALA A 24 -13.40 -25.29 16.76
CA ALA A 24 -12.32 -25.17 15.81
C ALA A 24 -12.10 -23.65 15.61
N GLN A 25 -11.33 -23.02 16.50
CA GLN A 25 -10.72 -21.75 16.20
C GLN A 25 -9.93 -21.96 14.91
N THR A 26 -10.38 -21.34 13.82
CA THR A 26 -9.55 -21.27 12.61
C THR A 26 -8.29 -20.52 13.00
N THR A 27 -7.23 -21.30 13.31
CA THR A 27 -5.92 -20.70 13.56
C THR A 27 -5.48 -20.01 12.29
N ASP A 28 -5.14 -18.73 12.40
CA ASP A 28 -4.54 -18.02 11.29
C ASP A 28 -3.17 -18.64 10.95
N GLU A 29 -3.10 -19.34 9.83
CA GLU A 29 -1.90 -20.00 9.34
C GLU A 29 -1.20 -19.20 8.22
N SER A 30 -1.57 -17.94 8.01
CA SER A 30 -1.10 -17.12 6.90
C SER A 30 0.42 -17.06 6.81
N LEU A 31 1.09 -16.76 7.93
CA LEU A 31 2.53 -16.72 8.03
C LEU A 31 3.16 -18.10 7.74
N GLN A 32 2.63 -19.15 8.36
CA GLN A 32 3.12 -20.51 8.18
C GLN A 32 3.02 -21.01 6.76
N LYS A 33 1.94 -20.68 6.05
CA LYS A 33 1.77 -21.02 4.63
C LYS A 33 2.84 -20.41 3.74
N ILE A 34 3.23 -19.16 4.00
CA ILE A 34 4.32 -18.49 3.27
C ILE A 34 5.65 -19.20 3.53
N ILE A 35 5.97 -19.46 4.81
CA ILE A 35 7.21 -20.15 5.22
C ILE A 35 7.29 -21.56 4.62
N GLN A 36 6.21 -22.35 4.72
CA GLN A 36 6.17 -23.72 4.18
C GLN A 36 6.25 -23.75 2.65
N ARG A 37 5.65 -22.78 1.96
CA ARG A 37 5.77 -22.62 0.52
C ARG A 37 7.18 -22.18 0.10
N GLY A 38 7.97 -21.61 1.01
CA GLY A 38 9.31 -21.09 0.75
C GLY A 38 9.34 -19.84 -0.14
N LYS A 39 8.21 -19.10 -0.24
CA LYS A 39 8.07 -17.97 -1.16
C LYS A 39 7.10 -16.94 -0.62
N LEU A 40 7.48 -15.65 -0.71
CA LEU A 40 6.63 -14.48 -0.45
C LEU A 40 6.25 -13.84 -1.79
N ILE A 41 4.94 -13.74 -2.08
CA ILE A 41 4.42 -13.12 -3.30
C ILE A 41 3.95 -11.71 -2.96
N VAL A 42 4.61 -10.70 -3.53
CA VAL A 42 4.38 -9.28 -3.22
C VAL A 42 3.81 -8.55 -4.44
N GLY A 43 2.68 -7.88 -4.26
CA GLY A 43 2.13 -6.97 -5.26
C GLY A 43 2.81 -5.61 -5.20
N ILE A 44 3.48 -5.23 -6.29
CA ILE A 44 4.20 -3.94 -6.43
C ILE A 44 3.78 -3.29 -7.75
N SER A 45 3.69 -1.96 -7.79
CA SER A 45 3.52 -1.23 -9.05
C SER A 45 4.89 -0.83 -9.57
N LEU A 46 5.29 -1.36 -10.72
CA LEU A 46 6.60 -1.06 -11.34
C LEU A 46 6.55 0.15 -12.29
N SER A 47 5.44 0.86 -12.34
CA SER A 47 5.25 2.11 -13.10
C SER A 47 5.27 3.38 -12.25
N THR A 48 5.73 3.28 -10.99
CA THR A 48 5.71 4.38 -10.01
C THR A 48 7.11 4.65 -9.44
N PRO A 49 8.10 5.07 -10.25
CA PRO A 49 9.43 5.42 -9.74
C PRO A 49 9.32 6.62 -8.78
N PRO A 50 10.10 6.67 -7.68
CA PRO A 50 11.14 5.73 -7.25
C PRO A 50 10.64 4.60 -6.34
N TYR A 51 9.33 4.44 -6.14
CA TYR A 51 8.78 3.40 -5.26
C TYR A 51 8.92 2.01 -5.88
N GLY A 52 8.40 1.82 -7.11
CA GLY A 52 8.57 0.62 -7.91
C GLY A 52 8.85 0.98 -9.36
N MET A 53 9.87 0.36 -9.93
CA MET A 53 10.29 0.58 -11.32
C MET A 53 11.04 -0.64 -11.85
N THR A 54 11.28 -0.63 -13.15
CA THR A 54 12.21 -1.56 -13.82
C THR A 54 13.52 -0.81 -14.06
N ASP A 55 14.64 -1.39 -13.64
CA ASP A 55 15.98 -0.84 -13.84
C ASP A 55 16.48 -1.03 -15.28
N ALA A 56 17.69 -0.55 -15.58
CA ALA A 56 18.31 -0.68 -16.90
C ALA A 56 18.58 -2.15 -17.33
N ASN A 57 18.58 -3.09 -16.39
CA ASN A 57 18.75 -4.52 -16.63
C ASN A 57 17.41 -5.27 -16.67
N MET A 58 16.30 -4.53 -16.78
CA MET A 58 14.93 -5.08 -16.77
C MET A 58 14.57 -5.81 -15.47
N LYS A 59 15.19 -5.44 -14.35
CA LYS A 59 14.91 -6.00 -13.02
C LYS A 59 14.08 -5.05 -12.18
N PRO A 60 13.16 -5.56 -11.34
CA PRO A 60 12.44 -4.76 -10.37
C PRO A 60 13.38 -4.03 -9.40
N ALA A 61 13.17 -2.74 -9.21
CA ALA A 61 13.94 -1.83 -8.35
C ALA A 61 13.02 -0.78 -7.71
N GLY A 62 13.52 -0.03 -6.73
CA GLY A 62 12.79 1.02 -6.04
C GLY A 62 12.55 0.71 -4.56
N PHE A 63 11.97 1.67 -3.85
CA PHE A 63 11.75 1.56 -2.41
C PHE A 63 10.89 0.35 -2.03
N ASP A 64 9.75 0.16 -2.70
CA ASP A 64 8.82 -0.94 -2.41
C ASP A 64 9.48 -2.30 -2.67
N VAL A 65 10.32 -2.38 -3.72
CA VAL A 65 11.11 -3.57 -4.04
C VAL A 65 12.22 -3.81 -3.00
N ALA A 66 12.89 -2.75 -2.52
CA ALA A 66 13.88 -2.85 -1.45
C ALA A 66 13.24 -3.39 -0.16
N MET A 67 12.09 -2.86 0.24
CA MET A 67 11.34 -3.36 1.39
C MET A 67 10.91 -4.82 1.23
N ALA A 68 10.42 -5.21 0.05
CA ALA A 68 10.06 -6.60 -0.22
C ALA A 68 11.26 -7.56 -0.10
N LYS A 69 12.46 -7.13 -0.56
CA LYS A 69 13.71 -7.89 -0.42
C LYS A 69 14.13 -8.05 1.04
N LEU A 70 14.05 -6.99 1.85
CA LEU A 70 14.36 -7.05 3.28
C LEU A 70 13.43 -8.02 4.00
N ILE A 71 12.12 -7.90 3.80
CA ILE A 71 11.11 -8.75 4.42
C ILE A 71 11.28 -10.22 4.00
N SER A 72 11.51 -10.51 2.71
CA SER A 72 11.70 -11.89 2.25
C SER A 72 13.00 -12.51 2.77
N ARG A 73 14.07 -11.71 2.89
CA ARG A 73 15.32 -12.12 3.55
C ARG A 73 15.08 -12.55 5.00
N ASP A 74 14.35 -11.72 5.75
CA ASP A 74 14.13 -11.94 7.19
C ASP A 74 13.13 -13.08 7.45
N LEU A 75 12.20 -13.34 6.50
CA LEU A 75 11.38 -14.55 6.48
C LEU A 75 12.16 -15.82 6.08
N GLY A 76 13.33 -15.68 5.45
CA GLY A 76 14.10 -16.80 4.93
C GLY A 76 13.44 -17.49 3.72
N VAL A 77 12.72 -16.73 2.87
CA VAL A 77 11.97 -17.26 1.72
C VAL A 77 12.35 -16.51 0.41
N GLU A 78 12.04 -17.13 -0.74
CA GLU A 78 12.19 -16.47 -2.03
C GLU A 78 11.19 -15.31 -2.20
N LEU A 79 11.60 -14.25 -2.91
CA LEU A 79 10.72 -13.15 -3.30
C LEU A 79 10.17 -13.37 -4.72
N GLU A 80 8.85 -13.32 -4.85
CA GLU A 80 8.17 -13.20 -6.14
C GLU A 80 7.42 -11.86 -6.20
N ILE A 81 7.68 -11.07 -7.25
CA ILE A 81 7.01 -9.78 -7.46
C ILE A 81 5.95 -9.94 -8.55
N VAL A 82 4.74 -9.52 -8.22
CA VAL A 82 3.62 -9.39 -9.17
C VAL A 82 3.43 -7.92 -9.48
N ASP A 83 3.78 -7.53 -10.72
CA ASP A 83 3.52 -6.17 -11.21
C ASP A 83 2.02 -5.91 -11.34
N GLN A 84 1.58 -4.72 -10.93
CA GLN A 84 0.16 -4.38 -10.91
C GLN A 84 -0.09 -2.87 -10.94
N VAL A 85 -1.16 -2.48 -11.59
CA VAL A 85 -1.69 -1.11 -11.55
C VAL A 85 -2.46 -0.84 -10.24
N SER A 86 -2.64 0.42 -9.90
CA SER A 86 -3.24 0.85 -8.63
C SER A 86 -4.62 0.25 -8.36
N GLN A 87 -5.47 0.11 -9.37
CA GLN A 87 -6.82 -0.44 -9.23
C GLN A 87 -6.85 -1.96 -8.99
N ALA A 88 -5.80 -2.69 -9.38
CA ALA A 88 -5.69 -4.14 -9.17
C ALA A 88 -5.18 -4.53 -7.77
N ARG A 89 -4.67 -3.58 -6.98
CA ARG A 89 -4.03 -3.85 -5.67
C ARG A 89 -4.94 -4.63 -4.72
N ILE A 90 -6.07 -4.05 -4.36
CA ILE A 90 -7.01 -4.69 -3.41
C ILE A 90 -7.59 -5.99 -3.98
N PRO A 91 -8.07 -6.07 -5.23
CA PRO A 91 -8.51 -7.33 -5.83
C PRO A 91 -7.44 -8.45 -5.81
N ASN A 92 -6.20 -8.14 -6.17
CA ASN A 92 -5.11 -9.12 -6.14
C ASN A 92 -4.80 -9.62 -4.72
N LEU A 93 -4.85 -8.72 -3.73
CA LEU A 93 -4.66 -9.11 -2.32
C LEU A 93 -5.82 -9.99 -1.83
N THR A 94 -7.06 -9.55 -2.00
CA THR A 94 -8.24 -10.25 -1.46
C THR A 94 -8.48 -11.60 -2.13
N SER A 95 -8.13 -11.76 -3.41
CA SER A 95 -8.20 -13.05 -4.11
C SER A 95 -7.06 -14.02 -3.76
N GLY A 96 -6.04 -13.57 -3.03
CA GLY A 96 -4.86 -14.39 -2.71
C GLY A 96 -3.86 -14.54 -3.85
N LYS A 97 -3.97 -13.73 -4.92
CA LYS A 97 -2.97 -13.68 -5.99
C LYS A 97 -1.62 -13.18 -5.48
N VAL A 98 -1.63 -12.32 -4.47
CA VAL A 98 -0.46 -11.86 -3.72
C VAL A 98 -0.68 -12.07 -2.22
N ASP A 99 0.41 -12.25 -1.47
CA ASP A 99 0.34 -12.40 -0.02
C ASP A 99 0.22 -11.03 0.68
N ILE A 100 0.99 -10.07 0.21
CA ILE A 100 1.02 -8.71 0.73
C ILE A 100 1.09 -7.68 -0.40
N LEU A 101 0.74 -6.44 -0.07
CA LEU A 101 0.91 -5.28 -0.95
C LEU A 101 1.99 -4.36 -0.39
N ILE A 102 3.05 -4.13 -1.17
CA ILE A 102 4.00 -3.04 -0.96
C ILE A 102 4.02 -2.23 -2.25
N SER A 103 3.16 -1.23 -2.35
CA SER A 103 2.88 -0.59 -3.65
C SER A 103 2.43 0.86 -3.47
N SER A 104 3.21 1.69 -2.77
CA SER A 104 2.78 3.03 -2.39
C SER A 104 1.36 3.02 -1.83
N PHE A 105 1.09 2.08 -0.91
CA PHE A 105 -0.27 1.77 -0.51
C PHE A 105 -0.73 2.63 0.64
N GLY A 106 -1.34 3.78 0.30
CA GLY A 106 -1.83 4.76 1.27
C GLY A 106 -2.96 4.23 2.15
N VAL A 107 -2.87 4.55 3.44
CA VAL A 107 -3.83 4.15 4.47
C VAL A 107 -5.08 5.03 4.39
N THR A 108 -6.25 4.40 4.30
CA THR A 108 -7.56 5.08 4.37
C THR A 108 -8.56 4.23 5.16
N ALA A 109 -9.50 4.90 5.85
CA ALA A 109 -10.57 4.23 6.56
C ALA A 109 -11.46 3.38 5.62
N GLU A 110 -11.67 3.84 4.38
CA GLU A 110 -12.46 3.09 3.40
C GLU A 110 -11.78 1.77 3.02
N ARG A 111 -10.48 1.80 2.71
CA ARG A 111 -9.72 0.58 2.40
C ARG A 111 -9.60 -0.36 3.59
N ALA A 112 -9.53 0.20 4.82
CA ALA A 112 -9.47 -0.57 6.06
C ALA A 112 -10.73 -1.40 6.33
N LYS A 113 -11.84 -1.15 5.65
CA LYS A 113 -13.03 -2.04 5.67
C LYS A 113 -12.79 -3.36 4.91
N THR A 114 -11.80 -3.39 4.01
CA THR A 114 -11.54 -4.55 3.12
C THR A 114 -10.19 -5.21 3.37
N VAL A 115 -9.20 -4.46 3.87
CA VAL A 115 -7.84 -4.94 4.10
C VAL A 115 -7.33 -4.47 5.46
N MET A 116 -6.34 -5.15 6.01
CA MET A 116 -5.57 -4.67 7.16
C MET A 116 -4.28 -4.01 6.70
N TYR A 117 -3.72 -3.17 7.56
CA TYR A 117 -2.44 -2.50 7.36
C TYR A 117 -1.43 -2.88 8.45
N THR A 118 -0.16 -2.86 8.09
CA THR A 118 0.94 -2.77 9.05
C THR A 118 1.08 -1.34 9.58
N ASN A 119 2.00 -1.11 10.50
CA ASN A 119 2.52 0.23 10.76
C ASN A 119 3.09 0.84 9.47
N SER A 120 3.16 2.17 9.41
CA SER A 120 3.66 2.88 8.24
C SER A 120 5.13 2.57 7.97
N ILE A 121 5.48 2.52 6.67
CA ILE A 121 6.86 2.36 6.19
C ILE A 121 7.46 3.66 5.67
N TYR A 122 6.62 4.62 5.33
CA TYR A 122 6.98 6.03 5.08
C TYR A 122 5.71 6.89 5.07
N VAL A 123 5.91 8.21 5.06
CA VAL A 123 4.83 9.19 4.87
C VAL A 123 5.07 9.91 3.55
N ASP A 124 4.10 9.84 2.66
CA ASP A 124 4.13 10.57 1.39
C ASP A 124 3.44 11.92 1.52
N GLU A 125 3.94 12.92 0.83
CA GLU A 125 3.29 14.22 0.75
C GLU A 125 2.51 14.33 -0.57
N GLN A 126 1.20 14.42 -0.47
CA GLN A 126 0.32 14.63 -1.60
C GLN A 126 0.30 16.11 -1.97
N MET A 127 0.65 16.42 -3.21
CA MET A 127 0.88 17.78 -3.67
C MET A 127 0.32 18.04 -5.07
N VAL A 128 0.14 19.30 -5.41
CA VAL A 128 -0.14 19.75 -6.77
C VAL A 128 1.17 20.08 -7.48
N LEU A 129 1.34 19.52 -8.66
CA LEU A 129 2.46 19.74 -9.58
C LEU A 129 1.92 20.33 -10.88
N ALA A 130 2.56 21.37 -11.39
CA ALA A 130 2.10 22.09 -12.59
C ALA A 130 3.29 22.76 -13.31
N PRO A 131 3.09 23.34 -14.52
CA PRO A 131 4.12 24.14 -15.16
C PRO A 131 4.66 25.23 -14.23
N ALA A 132 5.99 25.42 -14.25
CA ALA A 132 6.67 26.34 -13.34
C ALA A 132 6.12 27.76 -13.36
N GLN A 133 5.69 28.22 -14.54
CA GLN A 133 5.16 29.57 -14.76
C GLN A 133 3.68 29.72 -14.39
N SER A 134 2.99 28.63 -14.02
CA SER A 134 1.59 28.73 -13.60
C SER A 134 1.47 29.31 -12.20
N ASP A 135 0.53 30.21 -12.01
CA ASP A 135 0.20 30.80 -10.70
C ASP A 135 -0.89 29.97 -10.04
N MET A 136 -0.47 28.92 -9.31
CA MET A 136 -1.36 28.02 -8.58
C MET A 136 -0.83 27.87 -7.14
N GLY A 137 -1.49 28.46 -6.16
CA GLY A 137 -1.11 28.42 -4.75
C GLY A 137 -2.10 27.65 -3.88
N SER A 138 -3.27 27.28 -4.40
CA SER A 138 -4.36 26.66 -3.63
C SER A 138 -5.28 25.81 -4.51
N LEU A 139 -6.15 25.02 -3.88
CA LEU A 139 -7.20 24.27 -4.60
C LEU A 139 -8.18 25.16 -5.36
N LYS A 140 -8.34 26.43 -4.97
CA LYS A 140 -9.22 27.38 -5.67
C LYS A 140 -8.69 27.72 -7.07
N ASP A 141 -7.38 27.70 -7.27
CA ASP A 141 -6.73 28.04 -8.52
C ASP A 141 -6.85 26.91 -9.56
N LEU A 142 -7.38 25.75 -9.13
CA LEU A 142 -7.67 24.61 -10.00
C LEU A 142 -9.05 24.70 -10.69
N VAL A 143 -9.88 25.69 -10.37
CA VAL A 143 -11.18 25.91 -11.02
C VAL A 143 -10.98 26.17 -12.50
N GLY A 144 -11.70 25.44 -13.36
CA GLY A 144 -11.55 25.47 -14.82
C GLY A 144 -10.30 24.79 -15.36
N LYS A 145 -9.42 24.26 -14.52
CA LYS A 145 -8.21 23.56 -14.93
C LYS A 145 -8.45 22.06 -15.04
N ARG A 146 -7.75 21.44 -15.99
CA ARG A 146 -7.69 19.97 -16.13
C ARG A 146 -6.64 19.44 -15.16
N VAL A 147 -7.09 18.69 -14.17
CA VAL A 147 -6.24 18.13 -13.12
C VAL A 147 -6.13 16.63 -13.30
N GLY A 148 -4.93 16.15 -13.62
CA GLY A 148 -4.64 14.73 -13.79
C GLY A 148 -4.42 14.03 -12.46
N VAL A 149 -4.87 12.79 -12.37
CA VAL A 149 -4.64 11.92 -11.21
C VAL A 149 -4.65 10.45 -11.62
N THR A 150 -3.87 9.62 -10.94
CA THR A 150 -3.89 8.17 -11.11
C THR A 150 -5.10 7.61 -10.37
N ARG A 151 -5.98 6.89 -11.10
CA ARG A 151 -7.22 6.33 -10.54
C ARG A 151 -6.96 5.36 -9.40
N SER A 152 -7.90 5.27 -8.45
CA SER A 152 -7.86 4.35 -7.30
C SER A 152 -6.66 4.57 -6.38
N THR A 153 -6.02 5.73 -6.43
CA THR A 153 -4.99 6.17 -5.49
C THR A 153 -5.58 7.04 -4.37
N THR A 154 -4.81 7.28 -3.32
CA THR A 154 -5.18 8.27 -2.30
C THR A 154 -5.19 9.71 -2.85
N ASN A 155 -4.44 9.97 -3.93
CA ASN A 155 -4.47 11.25 -4.64
C ASN A 155 -5.82 11.44 -5.37
N ASP A 156 -6.35 10.38 -6.00
CA ASP A 156 -7.68 10.42 -6.63
C ASP A 156 -8.78 10.68 -5.60
N THR A 157 -8.77 9.95 -4.49
CA THR A 157 -9.71 10.20 -3.39
C THR A 157 -9.61 11.63 -2.88
N LEU A 158 -8.37 12.10 -2.63
CA LEU A 158 -8.12 13.44 -2.10
C LEU A 158 -8.68 14.55 -3.00
N ILE A 159 -8.36 14.51 -4.31
CA ILE A 159 -8.82 15.56 -5.23
C ILE A 159 -10.33 15.47 -5.48
N THR A 160 -10.90 14.25 -5.49
CA THR A 160 -12.34 14.05 -5.63
C THR A 160 -13.12 14.66 -4.46
N GLU A 161 -12.59 14.54 -3.25
CA GLU A 161 -13.23 15.04 -2.03
C GLU A 161 -13.03 16.56 -1.81
N ARG A 162 -11.88 17.10 -2.27
CA ARG A 162 -11.46 18.46 -1.90
C ARG A 162 -11.45 19.47 -3.05
N ALA A 163 -11.58 19.02 -4.30
CA ALA A 163 -11.62 19.92 -5.43
C ALA A 163 -12.76 20.92 -5.29
N VAL A 164 -12.47 22.17 -5.62
CA VAL A 164 -13.51 23.21 -5.72
C VAL A 164 -14.35 22.92 -6.97
N GLU A 165 -15.65 23.17 -6.86
CA GLU A 165 -16.58 23.01 -8.00
C GLU A 165 -16.06 23.74 -9.25
N GLY A 166 -16.15 23.08 -10.41
CA GLY A 166 -15.59 23.57 -11.67
C GLY A 166 -14.16 23.06 -11.96
N THR A 167 -13.50 22.34 -11.04
CA THR A 167 -12.24 21.64 -11.34
C THR A 167 -12.51 20.42 -12.23
N ILE A 168 -11.74 20.24 -13.33
CA ILE A 168 -11.93 19.17 -14.31
C ILE A 168 -10.95 18.02 -14.01
N ILE A 169 -11.41 17.00 -13.27
CA ILE A 169 -10.57 15.87 -12.89
C ILE A 169 -10.46 14.85 -14.02
N GLN A 170 -9.22 14.56 -14.46
CA GLN A 170 -8.92 13.53 -15.47
C GLN A 170 -8.14 12.37 -14.81
N ARG A 171 -8.67 11.14 -14.97
CA ARG A 171 -8.10 9.94 -14.36
C ARG A 171 -7.32 9.12 -15.37
N PHE A 172 -6.09 8.77 -15.00
CA PHE A 172 -5.18 7.96 -15.81
C PHE A 172 -4.98 6.58 -15.15
N GLU A 173 -4.47 5.63 -15.93
CA GLU A 173 -4.33 4.24 -15.51
C GLU A 173 -3.23 4.05 -14.46
N ASP A 174 -2.09 4.73 -14.65
CA ASP A 174 -0.92 4.65 -13.80
C ASP A 174 -0.22 6.02 -13.66
N ASP A 175 0.82 6.07 -12.82
CA ASP A 175 1.54 7.31 -12.54
C ASP A 175 2.39 7.76 -13.73
N ALA A 176 2.89 6.84 -14.55
CA ALA A 176 3.63 7.18 -15.77
C ALA A 176 2.73 7.93 -16.76
N ALA A 177 1.51 7.42 -16.99
CA ALA A 177 0.52 8.08 -17.85
C ALA A 177 0.06 9.42 -17.27
N THR A 178 -0.09 9.53 -15.94
CA THR A 178 -0.45 10.78 -15.26
C THR A 178 0.65 11.84 -15.45
N ASN A 179 1.91 11.48 -15.23
CA ASN A 179 3.05 12.38 -15.42
C ASN A 179 3.20 12.79 -16.90
N GLN A 180 3.06 11.84 -17.82
CA GLN A 180 3.11 12.12 -19.24
C GLN A 180 2.01 13.09 -19.70
N ALA A 181 0.82 13.00 -19.12
CA ALA A 181 -0.27 13.92 -19.41
C ALA A 181 0.07 15.37 -19.01
N LEU A 182 0.80 15.56 -17.88
CA LEU A 182 1.32 16.87 -17.51
C LEU A 182 2.41 17.33 -18.48
N PHE A 183 3.38 16.49 -18.81
CA PHE A 183 4.50 16.86 -19.69
C PHE A 183 4.06 17.25 -21.11
N THR A 184 2.99 16.66 -21.59
CA THR A 184 2.43 16.95 -22.92
C THR A 184 1.38 18.06 -22.92
N GLY A 185 1.04 18.65 -21.77
CA GLY A 185 0.00 19.67 -21.65
C GLY A 185 -1.43 19.13 -21.86
N LYS A 186 -1.62 17.81 -21.79
CA LYS A 186 -2.96 17.20 -21.80
C LYS A 186 -3.77 17.58 -20.57
N VAL A 187 -3.08 17.78 -19.44
CA VAL A 187 -3.61 18.37 -18.21
C VAL A 187 -2.80 19.59 -17.80
N ASP A 188 -3.41 20.49 -17.03
CA ASP A 188 -2.82 21.75 -16.59
C ASP A 188 -2.06 21.58 -15.27
N ALA A 189 -2.43 20.58 -14.47
CA ALA A 189 -1.79 20.19 -13.23
C ALA A 189 -2.02 18.69 -12.98
N ILE A 190 -1.24 18.12 -12.05
CA ILE A 190 -1.52 16.78 -11.50
C ILE A 190 -1.52 16.83 -9.96
N VAL A 191 -2.29 15.92 -9.34
CA VAL A 191 -2.17 15.63 -7.90
C VAL A 191 -1.40 14.32 -7.77
N SER A 192 -0.25 14.38 -7.12
CA SER A 192 0.64 13.22 -6.97
C SER A 192 1.48 13.34 -5.69
N GLY A 193 2.33 12.36 -5.44
CA GLY A 193 3.24 12.32 -4.32
C GLY A 193 4.68 12.72 -4.67
N VAL A 194 5.59 12.46 -3.73
CA VAL A 194 7.04 12.75 -3.85
C VAL A 194 7.65 12.12 -5.11
N ALA A 195 7.18 10.94 -5.52
CA ALA A 195 7.64 10.26 -6.73
C ALA A 195 7.53 11.14 -7.99
N ALA A 196 6.38 11.78 -8.19
CA ALA A 196 6.17 12.68 -9.33
C ALA A 196 7.04 13.94 -9.21
N ALA A 197 7.22 14.48 -7.99
CA ALA A 197 8.12 15.62 -7.77
C ALA A 197 9.57 15.29 -8.15
N ILE A 198 10.06 14.10 -7.81
CA ILE A 198 11.38 13.62 -8.21
C ILE A 198 11.46 13.42 -9.73
N ALA A 199 10.45 12.82 -10.35
CA ALA A 199 10.41 12.66 -11.81
C ALA A 199 10.42 14.01 -12.53
N ILE A 200 9.67 14.97 -12.02
CA ILE A 200 9.58 16.34 -12.53
C ILE A 200 10.90 17.08 -12.36
N SER A 201 11.59 16.93 -11.23
CA SER A 201 12.89 17.59 -10.99
C SER A 201 13.97 17.21 -12.02
N LYS A 202 13.85 16.08 -12.69
CA LYS A 202 14.72 15.66 -13.80
C LYS A 202 14.42 16.40 -15.12
N HIS A 203 13.27 17.02 -15.23
CA HIS A 203 12.83 17.85 -16.36
C HIS A 203 12.84 19.35 -16.01
N THR A 204 13.57 19.74 -15.11
CA THR A 204 13.91 20.81 -14.18
C THR A 204 13.24 22.17 -14.36
N ASP A 205 13.20 22.80 -15.50
CA ASP A 205 12.82 24.22 -15.58
C ASP A 205 11.37 24.46 -16.04
N LYS A 206 10.66 23.40 -16.38
CA LYS A 206 9.32 23.49 -16.97
C LYS A 206 8.19 23.23 -16.00
N PHE A 207 8.44 22.47 -14.93
CA PHE A 207 7.43 22.05 -13.98
C PHE A 207 7.92 22.22 -12.55
N ASP A 208 6.99 22.45 -11.63
CA ASP A 208 7.30 22.74 -10.24
C ASP A 208 6.24 22.18 -9.29
N ARG A 209 6.64 21.99 -8.04
CA ARG A 209 5.73 21.75 -6.92
C ARG A 209 5.05 23.07 -6.57
N LYS A 210 3.72 23.10 -6.63
CA LYS A 210 2.95 24.32 -6.34
C LYS A 210 2.59 24.44 -4.87
N PHE A 211 1.89 23.45 -4.35
CA PHE A 211 1.53 23.40 -2.92
C PHE A 211 1.26 21.98 -2.46
N ALA A 212 1.50 21.75 -1.17
CA ALA A 212 1.13 20.50 -0.50
C ALA A 212 -0.36 20.54 -0.14
N VAL A 213 -1.01 19.38 -0.23
CA VAL A 213 -2.43 19.24 0.12
C VAL A 213 -2.59 18.46 1.42
N ARG A 214 -1.87 17.33 1.55
CA ARG A 214 -1.95 16.45 2.72
C ARG A 214 -0.73 15.53 2.81
N GLN A 215 -0.38 15.13 4.02
CA GLN A 215 0.48 13.97 4.26
C GLN A 215 -0.37 12.70 4.31
N SER A 216 0.17 11.61 3.75
CA SER A 216 -0.48 10.31 3.68
C SER A 216 0.47 9.21 4.16
N PRO A 217 0.16 8.49 5.26
CA PRO A 217 0.95 7.35 5.67
C PRO A 217 0.80 6.21 4.65
N MET A 218 1.92 5.59 4.32
CA MET A 218 2.00 4.43 3.43
C MET A 218 2.39 3.20 4.24
N ALA A 219 1.67 2.10 4.04
CA ALA A 219 1.83 0.89 4.82
C ALA A 219 1.70 -0.36 3.93
N ILE A 220 2.10 -1.50 4.47
CA ILE A 220 1.93 -2.81 3.82
C ILE A 220 0.49 -3.25 3.99
N GLY A 221 -0.15 -3.65 2.89
CA GLY A 221 -1.49 -4.21 2.91
C GLY A 221 -1.49 -5.71 3.14
N VAL A 222 -2.38 -6.20 4.00
CA VAL A 222 -2.56 -7.60 4.39
C VAL A 222 -4.04 -7.94 4.32
N ARG A 223 -4.41 -9.18 3.96
CA ARG A 223 -5.82 -9.64 3.96
C ARG A 223 -6.43 -9.59 5.36
N HIS A 224 -7.74 -9.34 5.43
CA HIS A 224 -8.47 -9.52 6.67
C HIS A 224 -8.34 -10.96 7.18
N GLY A 225 -8.16 -11.10 8.50
CA GLY A 225 -8.01 -12.39 9.18
C GLY A 225 -6.57 -12.92 9.24
N GLU A 226 -5.62 -12.33 8.54
CA GLU A 226 -4.21 -12.73 8.55
C GLU A 226 -3.42 -11.97 9.64
N PHE A 227 -3.87 -12.12 10.87
CA PHE A 227 -3.31 -11.40 12.04
C PHE A 227 -1.87 -11.81 12.35
N ASN A 228 -1.53 -13.10 12.19
CA ASN A 228 -0.18 -13.62 12.45
C ASN A 228 0.83 -13.05 11.45
N LEU A 229 0.48 -12.99 10.16
CA LEU A 229 1.32 -12.37 9.15
C LEU A 229 1.51 -10.87 9.43
N ARG A 230 0.41 -10.15 9.71
CA ARG A 230 0.47 -8.72 10.04
C ARG A 230 1.32 -8.46 11.29
N GLN A 231 1.17 -9.27 12.34
CA GLN A 231 1.94 -9.12 13.57
C GLN A 231 3.43 -9.37 13.32
N TRP A 232 3.76 -10.40 12.57
CA TRP A 232 5.14 -10.68 12.20
C TRP A 232 5.75 -9.51 11.40
N LEU A 233 5.04 -9.02 10.38
CA LEU A 233 5.47 -7.86 9.59
C LEU A 233 5.72 -6.62 10.45
N ASN A 234 4.84 -6.33 11.43
CA ASN A 234 5.04 -5.19 12.33
C ASN A 234 6.27 -5.38 13.23
N THR A 235 6.57 -6.60 13.64
CA THR A 235 7.78 -6.92 14.42
C THR A 235 9.02 -6.74 13.55
N ASP A 236 9.00 -7.25 12.33
CA ASP A 236 10.08 -7.11 11.35
C ASP A 236 10.36 -5.64 11.01
N LEU A 237 9.31 -4.86 10.73
CA LEU A 237 9.44 -3.42 10.50
C LEU A 237 10.06 -2.68 11.70
N LEU A 238 9.77 -3.11 12.94
CA LEU A 238 10.43 -2.57 14.13
C LEU A 238 11.92 -2.92 14.17
N MET A 239 12.29 -4.15 13.77
CA MET A 239 13.70 -4.55 13.70
C MET A 239 14.44 -3.79 12.59
N LEU A 240 13.85 -3.67 11.40
CA LEU A 240 14.40 -2.88 10.29
C LEU A 240 14.55 -1.39 10.63
N TRP A 241 13.63 -0.85 11.44
CA TRP A 241 13.74 0.51 11.96
C TRP A 241 14.90 0.64 12.94
N ASN A 242 15.00 -0.26 13.90
CA ASN A 242 16.04 -0.23 14.93
C ASN A 242 17.45 -0.48 14.38
N SER A 243 17.58 -1.29 13.32
CA SER A 243 18.85 -1.51 12.62
C SER A 243 19.25 -0.35 11.69
N GLY A 244 18.31 0.54 11.36
CA GLY A 244 18.51 1.63 10.40
C GLY A 244 18.32 1.23 8.94
N GLU A 245 17.97 -0.03 8.64
CA GLU A 245 17.81 -0.50 7.26
C GLU A 245 16.59 0.13 6.56
N LEU A 246 15.49 0.35 7.29
CA LEU A 246 14.33 1.07 6.74
C LEU A 246 14.69 2.51 6.39
N GLN A 247 15.40 3.23 7.27
CA GLN A 247 15.86 4.61 7.02
C GLN A 247 16.87 4.67 5.86
N ALA A 248 17.76 3.68 5.75
CA ALA A 248 18.68 3.58 4.63
C ALA A 248 17.94 3.42 3.30
N ALA A 249 16.92 2.56 3.23
CA ALA A 249 16.08 2.41 2.05
C ALA A 249 15.28 3.69 1.72
N GLN A 250 14.73 4.38 2.73
CA GLN A 250 14.07 5.68 2.53
C GLN A 250 15.05 6.70 1.94
N LYS A 251 16.26 6.82 2.50
CA LYS A 251 17.27 7.77 2.03
C LYS A 251 17.74 7.47 0.62
N GLU A 252 18.00 6.19 0.32
CA GLU A 252 18.47 5.74 -1.00
C GLU A 252 17.46 6.05 -2.10
N TRP A 253 16.19 5.69 -1.87
CA TRP A 253 15.18 5.72 -2.92
C TRP A 253 14.33 6.99 -2.91
N LEU A 254 13.97 7.49 -1.71
CA LEU A 254 13.07 8.63 -1.58
C LEU A 254 13.80 9.95 -1.35
N GLY A 255 15.12 9.90 -1.04
CA GLY A 255 15.92 11.08 -0.76
C GLY A 255 15.60 11.77 0.58
N VAL A 256 14.65 11.22 1.34
CA VAL A 256 14.20 11.73 2.64
C VAL A 256 14.13 10.58 3.64
N VAL A 257 14.27 10.90 4.93
CA VAL A 257 14.05 9.95 6.02
C VAL A 257 12.97 10.53 6.92
N ASN A 258 11.94 9.74 7.21
CA ASN A 258 10.93 10.12 8.18
C ASN A 258 11.49 9.88 9.59
N GLU A 259 11.56 10.90 10.44
CA GLU A 259 12.03 10.81 11.83
C GLU A 259 11.05 10.00 12.69
N GLU A 260 9.76 10.14 12.39
CA GLU A 260 8.67 9.41 13.04
C GLU A 260 7.71 8.84 11.99
N LEU A 261 7.22 7.63 12.25
CA LEU A 261 6.22 6.98 11.42
C LEU A 261 4.94 6.72 12.23
N PRO A 262 3.75 7.03 11.66
CA PRO A 262 2.48 6.68 12.27
C PRO A 262 2.35 5.18 12.55
N ARG A 263 1.89 4.85 13.76
CA ARG A 263 1.56 3.49 14.20
C ARG A 263 0.06 3.40 14.43
N PHE A 264 -0.56 2.28 14.07
CA PHE A 264 -2.01 2.06 14.23
C PHE A 264 -2.38 0.57 14.27
#